data_6ebe90792e76364fd4e1ceb61817857b
#
_entry.id   6ebe90792e76364fd4e1ceb61817857b
#
_cell.length_a   1.000
_cell.length_b   1.000
_cell.length_c   1.000
_cell.angle_alpha   90.00
_cell.angle_beta   90.00
_cell.angle_gamma   90.00
#
_symmetry.space_group_name_H-M   'P 1'
#
loop_
_entity.id
_entity.type
_entity.pdbx_description
1 polymer ?
#
loop_
_entity_poly.entity_id
_entity_poly.type
_entity_poly.pdbx_seq_one_letter_code
_entity_poly.pdbx_strand_id
1 'polypeptide(L)'
;YCTIFTIAESPLQKDLIWVGSDDGLVHITRDGGKNWKNVTKEMSGIPEWAKITTIEPSHYDAGTAYVTVDGHWLDNTKPYLYKTTDFGESWKRLDSSLPQDIYLHVVREDPKVKDLLYVGTERSVIYSRDGGKNWQSLKLNLPTVAVHDLAVKDDSLAVGTLGRSFWIFDHLTAIREMSPQISTTHLFSIPDAMRWRYSSEMRDKWTGE
;
A
#
# COMPACT_ATOMS: atom_id res chain seq x y z
N TYR A 1 -4.25 -15.64 -18.31
CA TYR A 1 -5.46 -14.96 -17.82
C TYR A 1 -6.25 -15.87 -16.89
N CYS A 2 -7.13 -15.26 -16.05
CA CYS A 2 -7.92 -15.94 -15.01
C CYS A 2 -7.06 -16.48 -13.86
N THR A 3 -5.92 -15.82 -13.56
CA THR A 3 -5.05 -16.19 -12.47
C THR A 3 -5.29 -15.28 -11.27
N ILE A 4 -5.39 -15.86 -10.08
CA ILE A 4 -5.38 -15.08 -8.83
C ILE A 4 -4.03 -14.39 -8.73
N PHE A 5 -4.02 -13.07 -8.72
CA PHE A 5 -2.82 -12.25 -8.64
C PHE A 5 -2.57 -11.70 -7.24
N THR A 6 -3.63 -11.40 -6.52
CA THR A 6 -3.54 -10.90 -5.14
C THR A 6 -4.58 -11.59 -4.27
N ILE A 7 -4.19 -11.90 -3.05
CA ILE A 7 -5.05 -12.44 -2.00
C ILE A 7 -4.73 -11.74 -0.69
N ALA A 8 -5.76 -11.30 0.05
CA ALA A 8 -5.59 -10.61 1.31
C ALA A 8 -6.66 -11.01 2.32
N GLU A 9 -6.23 -11.46 3.48
CA GLU A 9 -7.11 -11.72 4.62
C GLU A 9 -7.27 -10.44 5.45
N SER A 10 -8.48 -10.21 5.96
CA SER A 10 -8.74 -9.07 6.83
C SER A 10 -7.99 -9.21 8.17
N PRO A 11 -7.25 -8.19 8.62
CA PRO A 11 -6.61 -8.22 9.93
C PRO A 11 -7.61 -8.12 11.10
N LEU A 12 -8.87 -7.76 10.81
CA LEU A 12 -9.90 -7.50 11.82
C LEU A 12 -10.95 -8.60 11.93
N GLN A 13 -11.20 -9.32 10.86
CA GLN A 13 -12.26 -10.32 10.81
C GLN A 13 -11.74 -11.61 10.22
N LYS A 14 -11.70 -12.66 11.03
CA LYS A 14 -11.36 -14.01 10.57
C LYS A 14 -12.31 -14.47 9.45
N ASP A 15 -11.78 -15.26 8.53
CA ASP A 15 -12.52 -15.85 7.40
C ASP A 15 -13.04 -14.81 6.37
N LEU A 16 -12.68 -13.53 6.51
CA LEU A 16 -12.91 -12.48 5.52
C LEU A 16 -11.68 -12.38 4.61
N ILE A 17 -11.80 -12.80 3.36
CA ILE A 17 -10.70 -12.85 2.40
C ILE A 17 -11.12 -12.15 1.11
N TRP A 18 -10.22 -11.35 0.58
CA TRP A 18 -10.34 -10.69 -0.70
C TRP A 18 -9.40 -11.32 -1.72
N VAL A 19 -9.84 -11.42 -2.96
CA VAL A 19 -9.06 -11.98 -4.07
C VAL A 19 -9.22 -11.09 -5.30
N GLY A 20 -8.08 -10.77 -5.93
CA GLY A 20 -8.03 -10.06 -7.19
C GLY A 20 -7.31 -10.89 -8.26
N SER A 21 -7.78 -10.81 -9.49
CA SER A 21 -7.23 -11.56 -10.61
C SER A 21 -6.60 -10.67 -11.68
N ASP A 22 -5.84 -11.30 -12.57
CA ASP A 22 -5.15 -10.64 -13.67
C ASP A 22 -6.08 -10.27 -14.85
N ASP A 23 -7.33 -10.74 -14.81
CA ASP A 23 -8.40 -10.41 -15.75
C ASP A 23 -9.40 -9.35 -15.20
N GLY A 24 -9.04 -8.72 -14.06
CA GLY A 24 -9.75 -7.57 -13.53
C GLY A 24 -10.91 -7.89 -12.59
N LEU A 25 -11.01 -9.11 -12.08
CA LEU A 25 -12.08 -9.48 -11.18
C LEU A 25 -11.67 -9.34 -9.71
N VAL A 26 -12.58 -8.81 -8.90
CA VAL A 26 -12.46 -8.74 -7.43
C VAL A 26 -13.55 -9.61 -6.81
N HIS A 27 -13.14 -10.53 -5.97
CA HIS A 27 -14.03 -11.41 -5.22
C HIS A 27 -13.77 -11.28 -3.72
N ILE A 28 -14.84 -11.48 -2.96
CA ILE A 28 -14.80 -11.51 -1.50
C ILE A 28 -15.49 -12.75 -0.96
N THR A 29 -14.93 -13.33 0.08
CA THR A 29 -15.59 -14.31 0.93
C THR A 29 -15.63 -13.83 2.36
N ARG A 30 -16.66 -14.19 3.11
CA ARG A 30 -16.83 -13.86 4.53
C ARG A 30 -17.00 -15.09 5.41
N ASP A 31 -16.75 -16.26 4.82
CA ASP A 31 -16.96 -17.59 5.44
C ASP A 31 -15.80 -18.55 5.17
N GLY A 32 -14.61 -18.01 4.98
CA GLY A 32 -13.38 -18.79 4.79
C GLY A 32 -13.32 -19.51 3.44
N GLY A 33 -13.93 -18.94 2.41
CA GLY A 33 -13.87 -19.48 1.04
C GLY A 33 -14.96 -20.45 0.66
N LYS A 34 -15.98 -20.65 1.52
CA LYS A 34 -17.12 -21.52 1.18
C LYS A 34 -18.01 -20.88 0.11
N ASN A 35 -18.24 -19.58 0.23
CA ASN A 35 -18.99 -18.78 -0.74
C ASN A 35 -18.19 -17.56 -1.17
N TRP A 36 -18.19 -17.26 -2.47
CA TRP A 36 -17.51 -16.10 -3.06
C TRP A 36 -18.50 -15.20 -3.76
N LYS A 37 -18.38 -13.90 -3.52
CA LYS A 37 -19.15 -12.87 -4.20
C LYS A 37 -18.23 -12.05 -5.12
N ASN A 38 -18.60 -11.90 -6.38
CA ASN A 38 -17.95 -10.97 -7.30
C ASN A 38 -18.47 -9.56 -7.03
N VAL A 39 -17.56 -8.64 -6.70
CA VAL A 39 -17.84 -7.23 -6.36
C VAL A 39 -17.27 -6.25 -7.39
N THR A 40 -16.74 -6.76 -8.50
CA THR A 40 -16.12 -5.95 -9.55
C THR A 40 -17.15 -5.05 -10.27
N LYS A 41 -18.38 -5.52 -10.43
CA LYS A 41 -19.43 -4.82 -11.20
C LYS A 41 -19.72 -3.42 -10.68
N GLU A 42 -19.48 -3.19 -9.39
CA GLU A 42 -19.71 -1.91 -8.72
C GLU A 42 -18.49 -0.95 -8.86
N MET A 43 -17.38 -1.43 -9.41
CA MET A 43 -16.16 -0.65 -9.65
C MET A 43 -16.27 0.10 -10.99
N SER A 44 -16.84 1.30 -10.99
CA SER A 44 -17.03 2.08 -12.21
C SER A 44 -15.70 2.51 -12.84
N GLY A 45 -15.63 2.38 -14.18
CA GLY A 45 -14.51 2.87 -14.99
C GLY A 45 -13.24 2.03 -14.92
N ILE A 46 -13.30 0.81 -14.37
CA ILE A 46 -12.22 -0.17 -14.48
C ILE A 46 -12.10 -0.60 -15.96
N PRO A 47 -10.89 -0.57 -16.55
CA PRO A 47 -10.72 -1.09 -17.90
C PRO A 47 -10.95 -2.61 -17.91
N GLU A 48 -11.65 -3.09 -18.93
CA GLU A 48 -11.80 -4.53 -19.12
C GLU A 48 -10.43 -5.20 -19.24
N TRP A 49 -10.22 -6.32 -18.55
CA TRP A 49 -8.94 -7.05 -18.51
C TRP A 49 -7.77 -6.33 -17.81
N ALA A 50 -8.02 -5.23 -17.11
CA ALA A 50 -6.98 -4.58 -16.32
C ALA A 50 -6.71 -5.39 -15.04
N LYS A 51 -5.45 -5.62 -14.74
CA LYS A 51 -5.01 -6.46 -13.64
C LYS A 51 -5.26 -5.82 -12.27
N ILE A 52 -5.87 -6.56 -11.35
CA ILE A 52 -5.93 -6.19 -9.94
C ILE A 52 -4.55 -6.48 -9.32
N THR A 53 -3.81 -5.42 -8.99
CA THR A 53 -2.42 -5.58 -8.54
C THR A 53 -2.32 -5.78 -7.03
N THR A 54 -3.12 -5.06 -6.25
CA THR A 54 -3.13 -5.19 -4.80
C THR A 54 -4.54 -4.98 -4.25
N ILE A 55 -4.90 -5.76 -3.24
CA ILE A 55 -6.02 -5.50 -2.36
C ILE A 55 -5.47 -5.35 -0.94
N GLU A 56 -5.80 -4.25 -0.28
CA GLU A 56 -5.42 -3.94 1.09
C GLU A 56 -6.68 -3.81 1.96
N PRO A 57 -7.05 -4.83 2.74
CA PRO A 57 -8.09 -4.72 3.74
C PRO A 57 -7.67 -3.77 4.85
N SER A 58 -8.59 -2.91 5.29
CA SER A 58 -8.29 -1.89 6.29
C SER A 58 -7.96 -2.50 7.65
N HIS A 59 -7.05 -1.82 8.36
CA HIS A 59 -6.70 -2.10 9.75
C HIS A 59 -7.72 -1.52 10.77
N TYR A 60 -8.72 -0.76 10.30
CA TYR A 60 -9.63 0.01 11.17
C TYR A 60 -11.10 -0.35 11.02
N ASP A 61 -11.49 -0.92 9.89
CA ASP A 61 -12.87 -1.30 9.60
C ASP A 61 -12.90 -2.50 8.65
N ALA A 62 -13.53 -3.58 9.09
CA ALA A 62 -13.59 -4.84 8.34
C ALA A 62 -14.30 -4.72 6.98
N GLY A 63 -15.27 -3.79 6.85
CA GLY A 63 -15.97 -3.52 5.59
C GLY A 63 -15.15 -2.72 4.58
N THR A 64 -14.02 -2.15 5.03
CA THR A 64 -13.18 -1.28 4.20
C THR A 64 -12.03 -2.05 3.55
N ALA A 65 -11.82 -1.81 2.27
CA ALA A 65 -10.65 -2.27 1.53
C ALA A 65 -10.27 -1.26 0.45
N TYR A 66 -8.98 -1.27 0.10
CA TYR A 66 -8.40 -0.48 -1.00
C TYR A 66 -7.94 -1.41 -2.11
N VAL A 67 -8.10 -0.99 -3.38
CA VAL A 67 -7.73 -1.79 -4.54
C VAL A 67 -6.98 -0.93 -5.54
N THR A 68 -5.79 -1.39 -5.96
CA THR A 68 -5.07 -0.84 -7.10
C THR A 68 -5.28 -1.70 -8.33
N VAL A 69 -5.45 -1.03 -9.48
CA VAL A 69 -5.64 -1.69 -10.76
C VAL A 69 -4.62 -1.13 -11.75
N ASP A 70 -4.03 -2.02 -12.52
CA ASP A 70 -3.02 -1.71 -13.53
C ASP A 70 -3.52 -2.08 -14.94
N GLY A 71 -3.64 -1.07 -15.79
CA GLY A 71 -4.05 -1.20 -17.18
C GLY A 71 -2.90 -0.99 -18.18
N HIS A 72 -1.63 -0.86 -17.74
CA HIS A 72 -0.54 -0.48 -18.65
C HIS A 72 -0.30 -1.49 -19.78
N TRP A 73 -0.56 -2.78 -19.55
CA TRP A 73 -0.51 -3.81 -20.59
C TRP A 73 -1.59 -3.66 -21.67
N LEU A 74 -2.60 -2.81 -21.41
CA LEU A 74 -3.67 -2.47 -22.33
C LEU A 74 -3.45 -1.07 -22.92
N ASP A 75 -2.23 -0.56 -22.87
CA ASP A 75 -1.86 0.79 -23.29
C ASP A 75 -2.60 1.90 -22.52
N ASN A 76 -2.95 1.60 -21.28
CA ASN A 76 -3.68 2.50 -20.38
C ASN A 76 -2.86 2.76 -19.11
N THR A 77 -2.16 3.90 -19.07
CA THR A 77 -1.28 4.30 -17.97
C THR A 77 -1.96 5.15 -16.90
N LYS A 78 -3.29 5.28 -16.92
CA LYS A 78 -4.03 6.04 -15.91
C LYS A 78 -3.97 5.36 -14.54
N PRO A 79 -3.94 6.14 -13.45
CA PRO A 79 -4.06 5.58 -12.11
C PRO A 79 -5.47 5.05 -11.86
N TYR A 80 -5.55 3.92 -11.18
CA TYR A 80 -6.81 3.34 -10.72
C TYR A 80 -6.64 2.91 -9.26
N LEU A 81 -7.27 3.66 -8.34
CA LEU A 81 -7.31 3.37 -6.92
C LEU A 81 -8.75 3.46 -6.43
N TYR A 82 -9.24 2.37 -5.87
CA TYR A 82 -10.60 2.26 -5.36
C TYR A 82 -10.60 2.03 -3.85
N LYS A 83 -11.63 2.52 -3.18
CA LYS A 83 -11.96 2.24 -1.78
C LYS A 83 -13.41 1.78 -1.68
N THR A 84 -13.64 0.72 -0.95
CA THR A 84 -14.96 0.33 -0.42
C THR A 84 -15.00 0.53 1.08
N THR A 85 -16.21 0.66 1.65
CA THR A 85 -16.47 0.70 3.11
C THR A 85 -17.61 -0.22 3.51
N ASP A 86 -18.07 -1.05 2.59
CA ASP A 86 -19.29 -1.86 2.70
C ASP A 86 -19.12 -3.27 2.11
N PHE A 87 -17.92 -3.85 2.25
CA PHE A 87 -17.58 -5.19 1.71
C PHE A 87 -17.73 -5.29 0.19
N GLY A 88 -17.48 -4.19 -0.54
CA GLY A 88 -17.53 -4.15 -2.00
C GLY A 88 -18.92 -3.96 -2.59
N GLU A 89 -19.93 -3.61 -1.80
CA GLU A 89 -21.27 -3.25 -2.31
C GLU A 89 -21.24 -1.93 -3.10
N SER A 90 -20.33 -1.03 -2.72
CA SER A 90 -20.04 0.20 -3.46
C SER A 90 -18.55 0.53 -3.45
N TRP A 91 -18.10 1.27 -4.48
CA TRP A 91 -16.71 1.67 -4.62
C TRP A 91 -16.58 3.15 -4.94
N LYS A 92 -15.58 3.80 -4.32
CA LYS A 92 -15.20 5.18 -4.57
C LYS A 92 -13.79 5.24 -5.15
N ARG A 93 -13.58 6.03 -6.20
CA ARG A 93 -12.25 6.31 -6.73
C ARG A 93 -11.52 7.33 -5.87
N LEU A 94 -10.22 7.09 -5.64
CA LEU A 94 -9.32 7.94 -4.85
C LEU A 94 -8.19 8.54 -5.70
N ASP A 95 -8.19 8.34 -6.99
CA ASP A 95 -7.14 8.74 -7.93
C ASP A 95 -7.39 10.08 -8.63
N SER A 96 -8.47 10.78 -8.30
CA SER A 96 -8.88 12.02 -9.01
C SER A 96 -7.86 13.17 -8.92
N SER A 97 -7.05 13.21 -7.87
CA SER A 97 -5.99 14.21 -7.68
C SER A 97 -4.59 13.71 -8.11
N LEU A 98 -4.50 12.49 -8.66
CA LEU A 98 -3.25 11.95 -9.20
C LEU A 98 -3.02 12.40 -10.65
N PRO A 99 -1.74 12.54 -11.06
CA PRO A 99 -1.40 12.68 -12.48
C PRO A 99 -1.98 11.53 -13.30
N GLN A 100 -2.50 11.81 -14.49
CA GLN A 100 -3.21 10.81 -15.30
C GLN A 100 -2.28 9.96 -16.18
N ASP A 101 -0.99 10.10 -16.02
CA ASP A 101 0.06 9.39 -16.76
C ASP A 101 0.92 8.49 -15.83
N ILE A 102 0.39 8.14 -14.65
CA ILE A 102 1.06 7.24 -13.71
C ILE A 102 0.15 6.06 -13.36
N TYR A 103 0.59 4.84 -13.55
CA TYR A 103 -0.14 3.66 -13.08
C TYR A 103 0.40 3.18 -11.72
N LEU A 104 -0.45 2.45 -11.02
CA LEU A 104 -0.24 2.08 -9.63
C LEU A 104 0.03 0.58 -9.52
N HIS A 105 0.91 0.20 -8.61
CA HIS A 105 1.24 -1.20 -8.36
C HIS A 105 0.71 -1.70 -7.02
N VAL A 106 0.81 -0.89 -5.97
CA VAL A 106 0.54 -1.32 -4.61
C VAL A 106 -0.06 -0.20 -3.78
N VAL A 107 -0.97 -0.53 -2.89
CA VAL A 107 -1.47 0.36 -1.83
C VAL A 107 -1.30 -0.32 -0.47
N ARG A 108 -0.94 0.45 0.56
CA ARG A 108 -0.93 0.02 1.97
C ARG A 108 -1.54 1.08 2.86
N GLU A 109 -2.38 0.66 3.81
CA GLU A 109 -2.86 1.52 4.88
C GLU A 109 -1.90 1.45 6.07
N ASP A 110 -1.62 2.60 6.71
CA ASP A 110 -0.78 2.62 7.90
C ASP A 110 -1.50 1.94 9.08
N PRO A 111 -0.88 0.93 9.73
CA PRO A 111 -1.55 0.20 10.81
C PRO A 111 -1.69 0.99 12.12
N LYS A 112 -1.08 2.18 12.22
CA LYS A 112 -1.11 3.03 13.43
C LYS A 112 -1.88 4.33 13.24
N VAL A 113 -2.06 4.78 12.00
CA VAL A 113 -2.75 6.05 11.68
C VAL A 113 -3.79 5.81 10.61
N LYS A 114 -5.05 5.92 11.00
CA LYS A 114 -6.18 5.78 10.08
C LYS A 114 -6.13 6.81 8.96
N ASP A 115 -6.56 6.41 7.76
CA ASP A 115 -6.59 7.25 6.56
C ASP A 115 -5.20 7.72 6.06
N LEU A 116 -4.11 7.22 6.64
CA LEU A 116 -2.77 7.37 6.10
C LEU A 116 -2.48 6.21 5.15
N LEU A 117 -2.31 6.54 3.87
CA LEU A 117 -2.11 5.57 2.79
C LEU A 117 -0.76 5.78 2.13
N TYR A 118 -0.10 4.69 1.75
CA TYR A 118 1.10 4.68 0.91
C TYR A 118 0.79 3.95 -0.39
N VAL A 119 1.24 4.51 -1.51
CA VAL A 119 1.02 3.91 -2.84
C VAL A 119 2.34 3.88 -3.61
N GLY A 120 2.66 2.70 -4.13
CA GLY A 120 3.76 2.49 -5.07
C GLY A 120 3.26 2.70 -6.50
N THR A 121 4.00 3.54 -7.24
CA THR A 121 3.73 3.86 -8.63
C THR A 121 4.87 3.36 -9.52
N GLU A 122 4.77 3.50 -10.84
CA GLU A 122 5.86 3.17 -11.76
C GLU A 122 7.07 4.11 -11.66
N ARG A 123 6.99 5.19 -10.87
CA ARG A 123 8.07 6.19 -10.73
C ARG A 123 8.57 6.41 -9.31
N SER A 124 7.74 6.14 -8.29
CA SER A 124 8.07 6.49 -6.90
C SER A 124 7.04 5.96 -5.90
N VAL A 125 7.21 6.35 -4.64
CA VAL A 125 6.19 6.23 -3.59
C VAL A 125 5.49 7.57 -3.41
N ILE A 126 4.17 7.52 -3.28
CA ILE A 126 3.33 8.65 -2.86
C ILE A 126 2.56 8.27 -1.60
N TYR A 127 2.11 9.25 -0.84
CA TYR A 127 1.30 9.03 0.36
C TYR A 127 0.16 10.03 0.47
N SER A 128 -0.89 9.65 1.17
CA SER A 128 -2.03 10.50 1.51
C SER A 128 -2.31 10.40 3.00
N ARG A 129 -2.64 11.52 3.64
CA ARG A 129 -2.97 11.60 5.07
C ARG A 129 -4.46 11.88 5.33
N ASP A 130 -5.24 11.91 4.29
CA ASP A 130 -6.66 12.30 4.32
C ASP A 130 -7.56 11.30 3.58
N GLY A 131 -7.14 10.03 3.58
CA GLY A 131 -7.89 8.93 2.99
C GLY A 131 -7.95 8.97 1.47
N GLY A 132 -6.89 9.50 0.82
CA GLY A 132 -6.77 9.51 -0.64
C GLY A 132 -7.38 10.74 -1.32
N LYS A 133 -7.68 11.82 -0.57
CA LYS A 133 -8.17 13.08 -1.16
C LYS A 133 -7.04 13.88 -1.77
N ASN A 134 -5.90 13.95 -1.07
CA ASN A 134 -4.70 14.64 -1.53
C ASN A 134 -3.50 13.71 -1.43
N TRP A 135 -2.62 13.78 -2.44
CA TRP A 135 -1.43 12.94 -2.52
C TRP A 135 -0.15 13.78 -2.53
N GLN A 136 0.87 13.29 -1.86
CA GLN A 136 2.19 13.90 -1.77
C GLN A 136 3.28 12.89 -2.13
N SER A 137 4.38 13.36 -2.69
CA SER A 137 5.52 12.49 -3.02
C SER A 137 6.31 12.13 -1.78
N LEU A 138 6.65 10.84 -1.62
CA LEU A 138 7.60 10.34 -0.62
C LEU A 138 8.92 9.91 -1.31
N LYS A 139 9.29 10.61 -2.36
CA LYS A 139 10.44 10.21 -3.18
C LYS A 139 11.75 10.27 -2.39
N LEU A 140 11.98 11.33 -1.58
CA LEU A 140 13.23 11.58 -0.87
C LEU A 140 14.46 11.32 -1.78
N ASN A 141 15.36 10.41 -1.37
CA ASN A 141 16.51 9.97 -2.15
C ASN A 141 16.26 8.75 -3.03
N LEU A 142 15.02 8.24 -3.08
CA LEU A 142 14.66 7.14 -3.97
C LEU A 142 14.82 7.57 -5.44
N PRO A 143 15.55 6.83 -6.28
CA PRO A 143 15.62 7.12 -7.72
C PRO A 143 14.23 6.98 -8.36
N THR A 144 14.08 7.51 -9.57
CA THR A 144 12.88 7.24 -10.37
C THR A 144 12.88 5.77 -10.75
N VAL A 145 11.95 5.00 -10.18
CA VAL A 145 11.87 3.53 -10.32
C VAL A 145 10.45 3.06 -9.99
N ALA A 146 10.03 2.00 -10.67
CA ALA A 146 8.76 1.35 -10.34
C ALA A 146 8.83 0.70 -8.96
N VAL A 147 7.81 0.95 -8.15
CA VAL A 147 7.67 0.42 -6.80
C VAL A 147 6.56 -0.63 -6.82
N HIS A 148 6.97 -1.89 -6.77
CA HIS A 148 6.06 -3.02 -6.96
C HIS A 148 5.44 -3.52 -5.66
N ASP A 149 6.11 -3.31 -4.52
CA ASP A 149 5.56 -3.69 -3.22
C ASP A 149 5.99 -2.73 -2.11
N LEU A 150 5.15 -2.64 -1.09
CA LEU A 150 5.34 -1.85 0.11
C LEU A 150 4.97 -2.68 1.34
N ALA A 151 5.74 -2.54 2.42
CA ALA A 151 5.40 -3.13 3.70
C ALA A 151 5.65 -2.12 4.82
N VAL A 152 4.61 -1.84 5.60
CA VAL A 152 4.70 -1.00 6.79
C VAL A 152 4.98 -1.89 8.00
N LYS A 153 6.12 -1.69 8.65
CA LYS A 153 6.52 -2.45 9.83
C LYS A 153 7.03 -1.51 10.91
N ASP A 154 6.35 -1.50 12.05
CA ASP A 154 6.66 -0.65 13.19
C ASP A 154 6.76 0.84 12.84
N ASP A 155 7.95 1.40 12.71
CA ASP A 155 8.20 2.80 12.30
C ASP A 155 8.96 2.90 10.96
N SER A 156 8.95 1.83 10.17
CA SER A 156 9.66 1.77 8.90
C SER A 156 8.72 1.39 7.76
N LEU A 157 8.99 1.92 6.56
CA LEU A 157 8.38 1.52 5.30
C LEU A 157 9.44 0.84 4.44
N ALA A 158 9.26 -0.45 4.20
CA ALA A 158 10.05 -1.18 3.22
C ALA A 158 9.45 -0.99 1.82
N VAL A 159 10.31 -0.67 0.86
CA VAL A 159 9.96 -0.35 -0.52
C VAL A 159 10.64 -1.35 -1.45
N GLY A 160 9.86 -2.20 -2.08
CA GLY A 160 10.33 -3.15 -3.10
C GLY A 160 10.30 -2.53 -4.49
N THR A 161 11.47 -2.39 -5.13
CA THR A 161 11.59 -1.73 -6.43
C THR A 161 11.91 -2.71 -7.56
N LEU A 162 11.53 -2.37 -8.78
CA LEU A 162 11.91 -3.13 -9.96
C LEU A 162 13.36 -2.80 -10.38
N GLY A 163 14.29 -3.70 -10.04
CA GLY A 163 15.68 -3.60 -10.47
C GLY A 163 16.57 -2.60 -9.72
N ARG A 164 16.10 -2.00 -8.63
CA ARG A 164 16.88 -1.08 -7.79
C ARG A 164 16.90 -1.48 -6.31
N SER A 165 16.83 -2.79 -6.04
CA SER A 165 16.85 -3.38 -4.69
C SER A 165 15.70 -2.96 -3.79
N PHE A 166 15.85 -3.22 -2.50
CA PHE A 166 14.95 -2.79 -1.45
C PHE A 166 15.47 -1.50 -0.82
N TRP A 167 14.54 -0.62 -0.48
CA TRP A 167 14.80 0.61 0.25
C TRP A 167 14.02 0.59 1.54
N ILE A 168 14.62 1.12 2.60
CA ILE A 168 13.94 1.28 3.88
C ILE A 168 13.84 2.78 4.17
N PHE A 169 12.62 3.23 4.36
CA PHE A 169 12.36 4.55 4.92
C PHE A 169 12.08 4.36 6.41
N ASP A 170 13.03 4.76 7.23
CA ASP A 170 12.90 4.76 8.69
C ASP A 170 12.19 6.02 9.19
N HIS A 171 11.65 5.95 10.42
CA HIS A 171 11.03 7.08 11.11
C HIS A 171 9.74 7.60 10.44
N LEU A 172 8.77 6.70 10.20
CA LEU A 172 7.42 7.07 9.77
C LEU A 172 6.71 7.98 10.78
N THR A 173 7.20 8.04 12.02
CA THR A 173 6.69 8.91 13.10
C THR A 173 6.50 10.34 12.61
N ALA A 174 7.45 10.91 11.87
CA ALA A 174 7.32 12.27 11.33
C ALA A 174 6.12 12.42 10.38
N ILE A 175 5.88 11.44 9.50
CA ILE A 175 4.71 11.43 8.60
C ILE A 175 3.43 11.24 9.40
N ARG A 176 3.44 10.36 10.40
CA ARG A 176 2.27 10.06 11.26
C ARG A 176 1.84 11.25 12.10
N GLU A 177 2.80 12.00 12.66
CA GLU A 177 2.54 13.18 13.50
C GLU A 177 2.32 14.47 12.70
N MET A 178 2.74 14.52 11.43
CA MET A 178 2.57 15.71 10.59
C MET A 178 1.09 16.12 10.54
N SER A 179 0.82 17.38 10.76
CA SER A 179 -0.54 17.95 10.77
C SER A 179 -0.57 19.27 9.98
N PRO A 180 -1.68 19.59 9.29
CA PRO A 180 -1.83 20.88 8.61
C PRO A 180 -1.69 22.08 9.53
N GLN A 181 -1.86 21.89 10.85
CA GLN A 181 -1.69 22.95 11.85
C GLN A 181 -0.22 23.27 12.18
N ILE A 182 0.72 22.41 11.76
CA ILE A 182 2.15 22.65 11.93
C ILE A 182 2.60 23.65 10.86
N SER A 183 2.60 24.94 11.21
CA SER A 183 2.99 26.05 10.33
C SER A 183 4.39 26.63 10.63
N THR A 184 5.02 26.16 11.70
CA THR A 184 6.33 26.64 12.18
C THR A 184 7.29 25.47 12.34
N THR A 185 8.55 25.77 12.73
CA THR A 185 9.52 24.73 13.07
C THR A 185 8.95 23.82 14.16
N HIS A 186 8.92 22.50 13.88
CA HIS A 186 8.38 21.48 14.76
C HIS A 186 9.38 20.35 14.95
N LEU A 187 9.56 19.91 16.19
CA LEU A 187 10.34 18.72 16.51
C LEU A 187 9.39 17.55 16.71
N PHE A 188 9.45 16.59 15.80
CA PHE A 188 8.68 15.35 15.91
C PHE A 188 9.25 14.44 17.01
N SER A 189 8.44 13.53 17.50
CA SER A 189 8.87 12.52 18.47
C SER A 189 10.04 11.70 17.92
N ILE A 190 11.05 11.52 18.75
CA ILE A 190 12.23 10.73 18.41
C ILE A 190 12.02 9.33 18.96
N PRO A 191 12.07 8.26 18.12
CA PRO A 191 11.94 6.90 18.60
C PRO A 191 13.11 6.53 19.50
N ASP A 192 12.89 5.58 20.40
CA ASP A 192 13.93 5.04 21.28
C ASP A 192 15.08 4.45 20.46
N ALA A 193 16.30 4.89 20.77
CA ALA A 193 17.50 4.37 20.13
C ALA A 193 18.10 3.23 20.95
N MET A 194 18.29 2.07 20.32
CA MET A 194 18.94 0.93 20.96
C MET A 194 20.47 1.13 20.94
N ARG A 195 21.06 1.25 22.10
CA ARG A 195 22.53 1.35 22.23
C ARG A 195 23.14 -0.05 22.26
N TRP A 196 23.85 -0.41 21.21
CA TRP A 196 24.63 -1.64 21.16
C TRP A 196 26.00 -1.43 21.79
N ARG A 197 26.41 -2.34 22.68
CA ARG A 197 27.81 -2.46 23.09
C ARG A 197 28.40 -3.66 22.37
N TYR A 198 29.35 -3.44 21.52
CA TYR A 198 30.19 -4.53 20.99
C TYR A 198 31.03 -5.09 22.13
N SER A 199 30.88 -6.38 22.45
CA SER A 199 31.90 -7.08 23.27
C SER A 199 33.01 -7.54 22.31
N SER A 200 34.26 -7.43 22.76
CA SER A 200 35.43 -7.89 21.99
C SER A 200 35.35 -9.41 21.65
N GLU A 201 34.63 -10.19 22.42
CA GLU A 201 34.42 -11.62 22.20
C GLU A 201 33.64 -11.97 20.92
N MET A 202 32.84 -11.06 20.38
CA MET A 202 32.18 -11.29 19.09
C MET A 202 33.12 -11.04 17.89
N ARG A 203 34.17 -10.26 18.04
CA ARG A 203 35.10 -9.92 16.96
C ARG A 203 35.94 -11.15 16.56
N ASP A 204 36.34 -11.95 17.54
CA ASP A 204 37.22 -13.09 17.32
C ASP A 204 36.50 -14.30 16.65
N LYS A 205 35.16 -14.36 16.74
CA LYS A 205 34.37 -15.40 16.07
C LYS A 205 34.15 -15.17 14.58
N TRP A 206 34.36 -13.94 14.08
CA TRP A 206 34.14 -13.59 12.68
C TRP A 206 35.44 -13.52 11.85
N THR A 207 36.61 -13.51 12.50
CA THR A 207 37.90 -13.41 11.82
C THR A 207 38.48 -14.77 11.42
N GLY A 208 37.86 -15.89 11.79
CA GLY A 208 38.22 -17.24 11.28
C GLY A 208 39.61 -17.70 11.64
N GLU A 209 40.23 -17.20 12.74
CA GLU A 209 41.48 -17.72 13.34
C GLU A 209 41.17 -18.52 14.58
#